data_333c0f82b003d63f8ddb51d7160df627
#
_entry.id   333c0f82b003d63f8ddb51d7160df627
#
_cell.length_a   1.000
_cell.length_b   1.000
_cell.length_c   1.000
_cell.angle_alpha   90.00
_cell.angle_beta   90.00
_cell.angle_gamma   90.00
#
_symmetry.space_group_name_H-M   'P 1'
#
loop_
_entity.id
_entity.type
_entity.pdbx_description
1 polymer ?
#
loop_
_entity_poly.entity_id
_entity_poly.type
_entity_poly.pdbx_seq_one_letter_code
_entity_poly.pdbx_strand_id
1 'polypeptide(L)'
;MAAPGIPDSSTPRSPSSILLTDSYPEGPRKVVVVNGEVDYETAPVMSAVLRNAVRDSAEGVDVDLSAVRFWDCAALNALLRLRREALAHGKTVIVRSPSRTARRVLDLTGTARLFRPSVLEGRTVTPPSRP
;
A
#
# COMPACT_ATOMS: atom_id res chain seq x y z
N MET A 1 26.74 10.95 -25.82
CA MET A 1 26.28 11.16 -25.64
C MET A 1 25.54 11.01 -25.24
N ALA A 2 25.64 10.87 -25.27
CA ALA A 2 24.86 10.94 -24.90
C ALA A 2 24.15 10.79 -24.55
N ALA A 3 24.44 10.52 -24.74
CA ALA A 3 23.77 10.66 -24.44
C ALA A 3 23.12 10.62 -24.04
N PRO A 4 23.54 10.41 -24.17
CA PRO A 4 22.72 10.54 -23.72
C PRO A 4 21.84 10.68 -23.24
N GLY A 5 22.01 10.51 -23.28
CA GLY A 5 21.30 10.93 -22.91
C GLY A 5 20.33 10.85 -22.61
N ILE A 6 20.54 10.55 -22.72
CA ILE A 6 19.75 10.75 -22.46
C ILE A 6 18.90 10.70 -22.17
N PRO A 7 18.98 10.57 -22.21
CA PRO A 7 18.03 10.68 -21.93
C PRO A 7 17.18 10.74 -21.65
N ASP A 8 17.41 10.52 -21.67
CA ASP A 8 16.57 10.87 -21.46
C ASP A 8 15.72 11.07 -21.24
N SER A 9 16.17 10.69 -21.39
CA SER A 9 15.42 11.09 -21.25
C SER A 9 14.62 11.32 -20.85
N SER A 10 15.11 11.15 -20.80
CA SER A 10 14.44 11.72 -20.54
C SER A 10 13.46 11.85 -20.31
N THR A 11 13.69 11.47 -20.46
CA THR A 11 12.76 11.85 -20.28
C THR A 11 11.86 12.07 -19.86
N PRO A 12 12.32 11.94 -20.34
CA PRO A 12 11.04 12.55 -20.06
C PRO A 12 10.19 11.92 -19.04
N ARG A 13 10.60 10.88 -18.52
CA ARG A 13 10.00 10.40 -17.30
C ARG A 13 10.24 11.43 -16.24
N SER A 14 9.17 12.00 -15.74
CA SER A 14 9.29 13.08 -14.79
C SER A 14 9.58 12.55 -13.39
N PRO A 15 10.10 13.40 -12.52
CA PRO A 15 10.25 13.04 -11.11
C PRO A 15 8.94 12.60 -10.46
N SER A 16 7.79 12.95 -11.06
CA SER A 16 6.50 12.55 -10.50
C SER A 16 6.30 11.04 -10.52
N SER A 17 7.11 10.31 -11.30
CA SER A 17 7.02 8.86 -11.33
C SER A 17 7.86 8.18 -10.26
N ILE A 18 8.53 8.94 -9.41
CA ILE A 18 9.37 8.37 -8.37
C ILE A 18 8.51 7.85 -7.24
N LEU A 19 8.82 6.65 -6.82
CA LEU A 19 8.17 6.02 -5.68
C LEU A 19 9.24 5.65 -4.67
N LEU A 20 9.07 6.13 -3.45
CA LEU A 20 9.97 5.80 -2.35
C LEU A 20 9.18 5.04 -1.30
N THR A 21 9.79 4.00 -0.76
CA THR A 21 9.16 3.21 0.28
C THR A 21 10.12 3.03 1.45
N ASP A 22 9.54 2.87 2.63
CA ASP A 22 10.28 2.57 3.83
C ASP A 22 9.44 1.61 4.63
N SER A 23 10.05 0.71 5.38
CA SER A 23 9.29 -0.21 6.20
C SER A 23 9.99 -0.47 7.52
N TYR A 24 9.19 -0.68 8.55
CA TYR A 24 9.70 -0.97 9.87
C TYR A 24 8.70 -1.84 10.63
N PRO A 25 9.19 -2.63 11.59
CA PRO A 25 8.29 -3.46 12.37
C PRO A 25 7.54 -2.64 13.42
N GLU A 26 6.33 -3.05 13.69
CA GLU A 26 5.52 -2.46 14.76
C GLU A 26 4.73 -3.61 15.38
N GLY A 27 5.29 -4.22 16.42
CA GLY A 27 4.71 -5.42 17.02
C GLY A 27 4.66 -6.55 16.01
N PRO A 28 3.53 -7.25 15.92
CA PRO A 28 3.39 -8.37 14.96
C PRO A 28 3.14 -7.92 13.55
N ARG A 29 3.07 -6.62 13.31
CA ARG A 29 2.78 -6.08 11.99
C ARG A 29 3.98 -5.31 11.48
N LYS A 30 3.99 -5.04 10.18
CA LYS A 30 4.96 -4.14 9.59
C LYS A 30 4.24 -2.90 9.08
N VAL A 31 4.90 -1.75 9.24
CA VAL A 31 4.41 -0.51 8.66
C VAL A 31 5.21 -0.26 7.39
N VAL A 32 4.51 0.00 6.29
CA VAL A 32 5.15 0.36 5.03
C VAL A 32 4.70 1.75 4.67
N VAL A 33 5.65 2.67 4.59
CA VAL A 33 5.37 4.05 4.20
C VAL A 33 5.60 4.17 2.70
N VAL A 34 4.60 4.64 1.97
CA VAL A 34 4.68 4.83 0.53
C VAL A 34 4.68 6.33 0.26
N ASN A 35 5.69 6.80 -0.43
CA ASN A 35 5.86 8.22 -0.73
C ASN A 35 6.00 8.41 -2.23
N GLY A 36 5.16 9.24 -2.80
CA GLY A 36 5.26 9.58 -4.20
C GLY A 36 3.99 9.33 -4.96
N GLU A 37 4.13 8.79 -6.15
CA GLU A 37 3.01 8.59 -7.05
C GLU A 37 2.88 7.13 -7.41
N VAL A 38 1.68 6.59 -7.24
CA VAL A 38 1.42 5.19 -7.52
C VAL A 38 0.49 5.09 -8.71
N ASP A 39 1.05 4.72 -9.83
CA ASP A 39 0.33 4.54 -11.08
C ASP A 39 0.64 3.13 -11.62
N TYR A 40 0.23 2.85 -12.85
CA TYR A 40 0.43 1.50 -13.36
C TYR A 40 1.91 1.14 -13.52
N GLU A 41 2.80 2.14 -13.63
CA GLU A 41 4.24 1.88 -13.74
C GLU A 41 4.87 1.60 -12.38
N THR A 42 4.44 2.28 -11.34
CA THR A 42 5.02 2.14 -10.01
C THR A 42 4.26 1.18 -9.12
N ALA A 43 3.02 0.85 -9.45
CA ALA A 43 2.24 -0.09 -8.66
C ALA A 43 2.94 -1.45 -8.48
N PRO A 44 3.61 -2.01 -9.50
CA PRO A 44 4.35 -3.27 -9.29
C PRO A 44 5.48 -3.14 -8.27
N VAL A 45 6.13 -1.98 -8.21
CA VAL A 45 7.18 -1.74 -7.22
C VAL A 45 6.58 -1.72 -5.82
N MET A 46 5.48 -1.00 -5.65
CA MET A 46 4.76 -0.98 -4.38
C MET A 46 4.32 -2.38 -3.99
N SER A 47 3.74 -3.12 -4.93
CA SER A 47 3.27 -4.47 -4.66
C SER A 47 4.38 -5.39 -4.17
N ALA A 48 5.55 -5.30 -4.77
CA ALA A 48 6.68 -6.14 -4.37
C ALA A 48 7.11 -5.84 -2.95
N VAL A 49 7.21 -4.56 -2.60
CA VAL A 49 7.59 -4.15 -1.26
C VAL A 49 6.55 -4.61 -0.24
N LEU A 50 5.29 -4.40 -0.55
CA LEU A 50 4.21 -4.78 0.36
C LEU A 50 4.11 -6.29 0.51
N ARG A 51 4.30 -7.03 -0.58
CA ARG A 51 4.24 -8.49 -0.51
C ARG A 51 5.35 -9.04 0.38
N ASN A 52 6.56 -8.48 0.26
CA ASN A 52 7.65 -8.88 1.13
C ASN A 52 7.35 -8.55 2.59
N ALA A 53 6.78 -7.39 2.84
CA ALA A 53 6.43 -6.99 4.21
C ALA A 53 5.37 -7.91 4.80
N VAL A 54 4.36 -8.29 4.02
CA VAL A 54 3.35 -9.24 4.48
C VAL A 54 4.00 -10.57 4.84
N ARG A 55 4.89 -11.04 3.96
CA ARG A 55 5.57 -12.32 4.18
C ARG A 55 6.39 -12.29 5.47
N ASP A 56 7.05 -11.17 5.75
CA ASP A 56 7.94 -11.04 6.91
C ASP A 56 7.21 -10.69 8.19
N SER A 57 5.91 -10.43 8.13
CA SER A 57 5.12 -10.05 9.29
C SER A 57 4.41 -11.26 9.88
N ALA A 58 4.05 -11.17 11.16
CA ALA A 58 3.23 -12.20 11.77
C ALA A 58 1.74 -12.02 11.45
N GLU A 59 1.28 -10.77 11.39
CA GLU A 59 -0.16 -10.50 11.24
C GLU A 59 -0.53 -9.65 10.03
N GLY A 60 0.45 -9.12 9.32
CA GLY A 60 0.18 -8.32 8.15
C GLY A 60 0.85 -6.96 8.19
N VAL A 61 0.33 -6.05 7.36
CA VAL A 61 0.96 -4.75 7.18
C VAL A 61 -0.03 -3.61 7.36
N ASP A 62 0.50 -2.52 7.87
CA ASP A 62 -0.19 -1.24 7.87
C ASP A 62 0.49 -0.39 6.79
N VAL A 63 -0.28 0.03 5.81
CA VAL A 63 0.24 0.82 4.70
C VAL A 63 -0.06 2.28 4.98
N ASP A 64 1.00 3.08 5.10
CA ASP A 64 0.87 4.52 5.32
C ASP A 64 0.93 5.21 3.97
N LEU A 65 -0.18 5.79 3.57
CA LEU A 65 -0.32 6.46 2.28
C LEU A 65 -0.41 7.97 2.43
N SER A 66 -0.01 8.51 3.57
CA SER A 66 -0.16 9.95 3.83
C SER A 66 0.68 10.81 2.89
N ALA A 67 1.78 10.26 2.38
CA ALA A 67 2.67 10.99 1.48
C ALA A 67 2.46 10.64 0.00
N VAL A 68 1.36 9.98 -0.33
CA VAL A 68 1.05 9.63 -1.71
C VAL A 68 0.37 10.82 -2.38
N ARG A 69 0.97 11.29 -3.48
CA ARG A 69 0.46 12.45 -4.20
C ARG A 69 -0.43 12.07 -5.39
N PHE A 70 -0.32 10.84 -5.85
CA PHE A 70 -1.13 10.33 -6.95
C PHE A 70 -1.45 8.87 -6.72
N TRP A 71 -2.70 8.49 -6.96
CA TRP A 71 -3.18 7.12 -6.71
C TRP A 71 -4.28 6.84 -7.73
N ASP A 72 -4.09 5.84 -8.57
CA ASP A 72 -5.06 5.51 -9.61
C ASP A 72 -5.62 4.11 -9.44
N CYS A 73 -6.37 3.65 -10.44
CA CYS A 73 -7.00 2.33 -10.38
C CYS A 73 -5.98 1.20 -10.37
N ALA A 74 -4.84 1.38 -11.02
CA ALA A 74 -3.79 0.36 -10.99
C ALA A 74 -3.25 0.20 -9.57
N ALA A 75 -3.07 1.32 -8.87
CA ALA A 75 -2.63 1.29 -7.49
C ALA A 75 -3.66 0.59 -6.60
N LEU A 76 -4.93 0.93 -6.79
CA LEU A 76 -6.00 0.32 -6.02
C LEU A 76 -6.07 -1.18 -6.28
N ASN A 77 -6.01 -1.58 -7.56
CA ASN A 77 -6.08 -3.00 -7.91
C ASN A 77 -4.93 -3.78 -7.31
N ALA A 78 -3.73 -3.19 -7.30
CA ALA A 78 -2.57 -3.81 -6.68
C ALA A 78 -2.81 -4.05 -5.19
N LEU A 79 -3.38 -3.05 -4.51
CA LEU A 79 -3.65 -3.15 -3.09
C LEU A 79 -4.75 -4.17 -2.78
N LEU A 80 -5.79 -4.21 -3.61
CA LEU A 80 -6.86 -5.19 -3.45
C LEU A 80 -6.35 -6.62 -3.65
N ARG A 81 -5.49 -6.81 -4.63
CA ARG A 81 -4.90 -8.12 -4.89
C ARG A 81 -4.03 -8.57 -3.73
N LEU A 82 -3.22 -7.63 -3.21
CA LEU A 82 -2.39 -7.91 -2.05
C LEU A 82 -3.23 -8.32 -0.85
N ARG A 83 -4.32 -7.60 -0.61
CA ARG A 83 -5.22 -7.91 0.49
C ARG A 83 -5.73 -9.34 0.38
N ARG A 84 -6.13 -9.73 -0.81
CA ARG A 84 -6.66 -11.08 -1.05
C ARG A 84 -5.60 -12.14 -0.76
N GLU A 85 -4.37 -11.88 -1.22
CA GLU A 85 -3.26 -12.81 -0.98
C GLU A 85 -2.94 -12.90 0.52
N ALA A 86 -2.93 -11.77 1.20
CA ALA A 86 -2.64 -11.75 2.63
C ALA A 86 -3.69 -12.53 3.41
N LEU A 87 -4.97 -12.32 3.09
CA LEU A 87 -6.05 -13.01 3.78
C LEU A 87 -5.95 -14.52 3.61
N ALA A 88 -5.47 -14.98 2.46
CA ALA A 88 -5.28 -16.41 2.22
C ALA A 88 -4.24 -17.02 3.16
N HIS A 89 -3.40 -16.18 3.75
CA HIS A 89 -2.38 -16.62 4.71
C HIS A 89 -2.70 -16.17 6.13
N GLY A 90 -3.95 -15.79 6.38
CA GLY A 90 -4.37 -15.37 7.71
C GLY A 90 -3.84 -14.03 8.15
N LYS A 91 -3.45 -13.19 7.19
CA LYS A 91 -2.88 -11.88 7.48
C LYS A 91 -3.77 -10.79 6.90
N THR A 92 -3.59 -9.55 7.38
CA THR A 92 -4.43 -8.44 6.95
C THR A 92 -3.60 -7.29 6.42
N VAL A 93 -4.24 -6.50 5.56
CA VAL A 93 -3.67 -5.26 5.02
C VAL A 93 -4.56 -4.12 5.48
N ILE A 94 -3.98 -3.19 6.20
CA ILE A 94 -4.68 -2.03 6.74
C ILE A 94 -4.07 -0.79 6.11
N VAL A 95 -4.91 0.15 5.70
CA VAL A 95 -4.44 1.46 5.25
C VAL A 95 -4.60 2.42 6.41
N ARG A 96 -3.49 3.01 6.83
CA ARG A 96 -3.51 4.06 7.84
C ARG A 96 -3.17 5.38 7.16
N SER A 97 -3.82 6.44 7.59
CA SER A 97 -3.50 7.81 7.15
C SER A 97 -3.43 7.97 5.63
N PRO A 98 -4.49 7.62 4.89
CA PRO A 98 -4.44 7.84 3.44
C PRO A 98 -4.38 9.33 3.12
N SER A 99 -3.60 9.69 2.09
CA SER A 99 -3.60 11.06 1.59
C SER A 99 -4.98 11.40 1.05
N ARG A 100 -5.21 12.69 0.80
CA ARG A 100 -6.48 13.11 0.20
C ARG A 100 -6.74 12.38 -1.11
N THR A 101 -5.71 12.28 -1.95
CA THR A 101 -5.84 11.61 -3.24
C THR A 101 -6.18 10.15 -3.09
N ALA A 102 -5.47 9.44 -2.23
CA ALA A 102 -5.74 8.03 -2.01
C ALA A 102 -7.11 7.82 -1.38
N ARG A 103 -7.47 8.65 -0.40
CA ARG A 103 -8.77 8.56 0.24
C ARG A 103 -9.90 8.75 -0.77
N ARG A 104 -9.73 9.71 -1.68
CA ARG A 104 -10.77 9.98 -2.67
C ARG A 104 -11.06 8.75 -3.53
N VAL A 105 -10.00 8.07 -3.99
CA VAL A 105 -10.18 6.87 -4.80
C VAL A 105 -10.82 5.75 -3.98
N LEU A 106 -10.36 5.57 -2.75
CA LEU A 106 -10.93 4.55 -1.87
C LEU A 106 -12.41 4.81 -1.60
N ASP A 107 -12.77 6.07 -1.37
CA ASP A 107 -14.16 6.42 -1.08
C ASP A 107 -15.05 6.28 -2.31
N LEU A 108 -14.59 6.75 -3.46
CA LEU A 108 -15.37 6.70 -4.69
C LEU A 108 -15.61 5.27 -5.16
N THR A 109 -14.70 4.37 -4.86
CA THR A 109 -14.83 2.97 -5.26
C THR A 109 -15.50 2.11 -4.19
N GLY A 110 -15.76 2.67 -3.02
CA GLY A 110 -16.37 1.93 -1.92
C GLY A 110 -15.45 0.91 -1.27
N THR A 111 -14.13 1.05 -1.46
CA THR A 111 -13.18 0.06 -0.96
C THR A 111 -12.53 0.45 0.36
N ALA A 112 -12.73 1.69 0.83
CA ALA A 112 -12.07 2.16 2.04
C ALA A 112 -12.30 1.21 3.23
N ARG A 113 -13.51 0.69 3.37
CA ARG A 113 -13.86 -0.18 4.49
C ARG A 113 -13.08 -1.49 4.50
N LEU A 114 -12.57 -1.91 3.36
CA LEU A 114 -11.82 -3.16 3.28
C LEU A 114 -10.45 -3.05 3.94
N PHE A 115 -9.95 -1.83 4.10
CA PHE A 115 -8.61 -1.60 4.62
C PHE A 115 -8.61 -0.98 6.01
N ARG A 116 -9.76 -0.95 6.68
CA ARG A 116 -9.84 -0.48 8.05
C ARG A 116 -9.40 -1.56 9.00
N PRO A 117 -8.87 -1.17 10.16
CA PRO A 117 -8.56 -2.16 11.19
C PRO A 117 -9.81 -2.96 11.54
N SER A 118 -9.62 -4.25 11.76
CA SER A 118 -10.70 -5.10 12.21
C SER A 118 -10.95 -4.80 13.66
N VAL A 119 -12.15 -4.45 13.98
CA VAL A 119 -12.47 -4.06 15.33
C VAL A 119 -13.20 -5.13 16.04
N LEU A 120 -13.38 -6.06 15.51
CA LEU A 120 -14.10 -7.08 16.16
C LEU A 120 -13.26 -8.19 16.53
N GLU A 121 -12.94 -7.85 16.28
CA GLU A 121 -12.30 -8.19 16.21
C GLU A 121 -11.71 -7.96 16.74
N GLY A 122 -12.15 -7.54 17.17
CA GLY A 122 -11.63 -7.01 17.55
C GLY A 122 -11.76 -7.11 18.07
N ARG A 123 -11.85 -7.36 18.55
CA ARG A 123 -11.95 -7.05 18.90
C ARG A 123 -11.79 -7.38 18.89
N THR A 124 -11.81 -7.78 18.87
CA THR A 124 -11.63 -7.86 18.86
C THR A 124 -11.68 -8.43 18.85
N VAL A 125 -11.80 -9.03 19.20
CA VAL A 125 -11.75 -9.23 19.14
C VAL A 125 -11.81 -9.81 19.34
N THR A 126 -11.98 -10.47 19.64
CA THR A 126 -11.96 -10.71 19.90
C THR A 126 -12.24 -11.31 20.03
N PRO A 127 -12.51 -11.90 20.23
CA PRO A 127 -12.77 -12.17 20.41
C PRO A 127 -13.02 -12.63 20.62
N PRO A 128 -13.28 -13.01 20.79
CA PRO A 128 -13.46 -12.95 21.00
C PRO A 128 -13.62 -13.23 21.18
N SER A 129 -13.59 -13.71 21.20
CA SER A 129 -13.56 -13.38 21.25
C SER A 129 -13.87 -13.64 21.35
N ARG A 130 -13.98 -14.39 21.63
CA ARG A 130 -13.97 -14.18 21.75
C ARG A 130 -14.01 -14.21 21.93
N PRO A 131 -14.51 -14.56 22.13
CA PRO A 131 -14.30 -14.18 22.27
C PRO A 131 -14.30 -14.03 22.47
#